data_ecfd1142a5c5273dd71982f6b2b9e00f
#
_entry.id   ecfd1142a5c5273dd71982f6b2b9e00f
#
_cell.length_a   1.000
_cell.length_b   1.000
_cell.length_c   1.000
_cell.angle_alpha   90.00
_cell.angle_beta   90.00
_cell.angle_gamma   90.00
#
_symmetry.space_group_name_H-M   'P 1'
#
loop_
_entity.id
_entity.type
_entity.pdbx_description
1 polymer ?
#
loop_
_entity_poly.entity_id
_entity_poly.type
_entity_poly.pdbx_seq_one_letter_code
_entity_poly.pdbx_strand_id
1 'polypeptide(L)'
;MKTIQVNQMCSPRTGNPVANQFKIYTKKGVYFQSYSTIIAFKPHDFKGKLKLDESYWDYSRTTLKYLYDFININHRHRSKKNILKLIQDKQIILTNLN
;
A
#
# COMPACT_ATOMS: atom_id res chain seq x y z
N MET A 1 10.12 -13.05 -20.59
CA MET A 1 8.76 -12.64 -20.54
C MET A 1 8.42 -11.91 -19.25
N LYS A 2 7.70 -10.87 -19.39
CA LYS A 2 7.31 -10.08 -18.29
C LYS A 2 5.90 -10.43 -17.84
N THR A 3 5.68 -10.48 -16.57
CA THR A 3 4.38 -10.84 -16.03
C THR A 3 3.90 -9.78 -15.07
N ILE A 4 2.68 -9.30 -15.26
CA ILE A 4 1.99 -8.47 -14.31
C ILE A 4 0.79 -9.25 -13.81
N GLN A 5 0.69 -9.42 -12.51
CA GLN A 5 -0.40 -10.15 -11.90
C GLN A 5 -1.18 -9.23 -10.99
N VAL A 6 -2.49 -9.21 -11.14
CA VAL A 6 -3.37 -8.39 -10.32
C VAL A 6 -4.18 -9.30 -9.43
N ASN A 7 -4.07 -9.11 -8.12
CA ASN A 7 -4.81 -9.87 -7.13
C ASN A 7 -5.71 -8.93 -6.34
N GLN A 8 -6.98 -9.33 -6.19
CA GLN A 8 -7.91 -8.63 -5.34
C GLN A 8 -7.53 -8.86 -3.88
N MET A 9 -7.57 -7.79 -3.08
CA MET A 9 -7.30 -7.94 -1.65
C MET A 9 -8.51 -8.53 -0.93
N CYS A 10 -8.25 -9.11 0.23
CA CYS A 10 -9.30 -9.73 1.04
C CYS A 10 -9.50 -8.94 2.33
N SER A 11 -10.72 -9.02 2.85
CA SER A 11 -11.03 -8.41 4.14
C SER A 11 -10.21 -9.09 5.24
N PRO A 12 -9.51 -8.32 6.09
CA PRO A 12 -8.79 -8.93 7.21
C PRO A 12 -9.71 -9.64 8.20
N ARG A 13 -10.99 -9.24 8.25
CA ARG A 13 -11.94 -9.80 9.19
C ARG A 13 -12.58 -11.08 8.68
N THR A 14 -12.96 -11.14 7.40
CA THR A 14 -13.72 -12.28 6.86
C THR A 14 -12.91 -13.16 5.93
N GLY A 15 -11.79 -12.66 5.39
CA GLY A 15 -11.02 -13.39 4.38
C GLY A 15 -11.64 -13.36 2.99
N ASN A 16 -12.79 -12.70 2.82
CA ASN A 16 -13.46 -12.62 1.53
C ASN A 16 -12.86 -11.52 0.65
N PRO A 17 -12.87 -11.70 -0.69
CA PRO A 17 -12.38 -10.66 -1.60
C PRO A 17 -13.16 -9.38 -1.44
N VAL A 18 -12.45 -8.26 -1.54
CA VAL A 18 -13.01 -6.92 -1.38
C VAL A 18 -12.96 -6.20 -2.71
N ALA A 19 -14.07 -5.58 -3.11
CA ALA A 19 -14.11 -4.83 -4.34
C ALA A 19 -13.17 -3.62 -4.29
N ASN A 20 -12.54 -3.29 -5.43
CA ASN A 20 -11.80 -2.06 -5.63
C ASN A 20 -10.49 -1.92 -4.83
N GLN A 21 -10.01 -2.99 -4.22
CA GLN A 21 -8.72 -2.99 -3.53
C GLN A 21 -7.84 -4.08 -4.14
N PHE A 22 -6.71 -3.70 -4.72
CA PHE A 22 -5.90 -4.60 -5.51
C PHE A 22 -4.42 -4.53 -5.16
N LYS A 23 -3.75 -5.68 -5.24
CA LYS A 23 -2.29 -5.75 -5.27
C LYS A 23 -1.87 -6.06 -6.69
N ILE A 24 -0.95 -5.28 -7.23
CA ILE A 24 -0.45 -5.46 -8.59
C ILE A 24 1.01 -5.85 -8.50
N TYR A 25 1.29 -7.10 -8.85
CA TYR A 25 2.64 -7.65 -8.79
C TYR A 25 3.35 -7.39 -10.10
N THR A 26 4.50 -6.75 -10.01
CA THR A 26 5.32 -6.45 -11.18
C THR A 26 6.74 -6.96 -10.94
N LYS A 27 7.56 -6.84 -11.97
CA LYS A 27 8.96 -7.24 -11.89
C LYS A 27 9.74 -6.44 -10.83
N LYS A 28 9.38 -5.18 -10.63
CA LYS A 28 10.10 -4.28 -9.72
C LYS A 28 9.55 -4.28 -8.31
N GLY A 29 8.31 -4.65 -8.13
CA GLY A 29 7.69 -4.63 -6.83
C GLY A 29 6.19 -4.77 -6.91
N VAL A 30 5.51 -4.46 -5.82
CA VAL A 30 4.07 -4.63 -5.68
C VAL A 30 3.44 -3.27 -5.46
N TYR A 31 2.43 -2.94 -6.27
CA TYR A 31 1.61 -1.74 -6.07
C TYR A 31 0.35 -2.08 -5.30
N PHE A 32 -0.12 -1.15 -4.50
CA PHE A 32 -1.46 -1.18 -3.93
C PHE A 32 -2.31 -0.15 -4.65
N GLN A 33 -3.40 -0.61 -5.27
CA GLN A 33 -4.36 0.27 -5.94
C GLN A 33 -5.69 0.23 -5.20
N SER A 34 -6.22 1.40 -4.89
CA SER A 34 -7.55 1.56 -4.30
C SER A 34 -8.43 2.27 -5.33
N TYR A 35 -9.48 1.59 -5.76
CA TYR A 35 -10.32 2.05 -6.89
C TYR A 35 -9.44 2.21 -8.13
N SER A 36 -9.32 3.40 -8.68
CA SER A 36 -8.50 3.65 -9.87
C SER A 36 -7.20 4.38 -9.57
N THR A 37 -6.81 4.47 -8.29
CA THR A 37 -5.69 5.29 -7.84
C THR A 37 -4.60 4.41 -7.21
N ILE A 38 -3.37 4.61 -7.62
CA ILE A 38 -2.23 3.92 -7.00
C ILE A 38 -1.91 4.62 -5.68
N ILE A 39 -1.86 3.85 -4.61
CA ILE A 39 -1.67 4.37 -3.26
C ILE A 39 -0.25 4.15 -2.76
N ALA A 40 0.33 2.98 -3.05
CA ALA A 40 1.62 2.60 -2.48
C ALA A 40 2.38 1.68 -3.42
N PHE A 41 3.69 1.64 -3.23
CA PHE A 41 4.58 0.74 -3.96
C PHE A 41 5.62 0.16 -3.02
N LYS A 42 5.70 -1.17 -2.98
CA LYS A 42 6.68 -1.89 -2.18
C LYS A 42 7.69 -2.55 -3.12
N PRO A 43 8.95 -2.08 -3.16
CA PRO A 43 9.95 -2.72 -4.02
C PRO A 43 10.25 -4.15 -3.59
N HIS A 44 10.59 -5.01 -4.54
CA HIS A 44 11.07 -6.35 -4.22
C HIS A 44 12.47 -6.30 -3.58
N ASP A 45 13.25 -5.29 -3.94
CA ASP A 45 14.56 -5.08 -3.36
C ASP A 45 14.39 -4.64 -1.91
N PHE A 46 14.81 -5.47 -0.95
CA PHE A 46 14.63 -5.14 0.45
C PHE A 46 15.40 -3.90 0.90
N LYS A 47 16.33 -3.42 0.09
CA LYS A 47 17.00 -2.14 0.34
C LYS A 47 16.16 -0.96 -0.12
N GLY A 48 15.17 -1.21 -0.97
CA GLY A 48 14.28 -0.16 -1.43
C GLY A 48 13.27 0.21 -0.36
N LYS A 49 12.92 1.47 -0.29
CA LYS A 49 11.96 1.95 0.69
C LYS A 49 10.56 1.92 0.13
N LEU A 50 9.59 1.68 1.01
CA LEU A 50 8.18 1.78 0.67
C LEU A 50 7.88 3.20 0.20
N LYS A 51 7.09 3.31 -0.87
CA LYS A 51 6.66 4.60 -1.40
C LYS A 51 5.15 4.72 -1.27
N LEU A 52 4.70 5.90 -0.88
CA LEU A 52 3.28 6.23 -0.84
C LEU A 52 3.00 7.37 -1.80
N ASP A 53 1.82 7.34 -2.42
CA ASP A 53 1.44 8.46 -3.28
C ASP A 53 1.22 9.71 -2.45
N GLU A 54 1.90 10.78 -2.81
CA GLU A 54 1.92 12.00 -2.01
C GLU A 54 0.56 12.67 -1.87
N SER A 55 -0.34 12.45 -2.85
CA SER A 55 -1.66 13.10 -2.86
C SER A 55 -2.77 12.23 -2.33
N TYR A 56 -2.66 10.90 -2.40
CA TYR A 56 -3.80 10.02 -2.17
C TYR A 56 -3.59 8.96 -1.09
N TRP A 57 -2.43 8.88 -0.46
CA TRP A 57 -2.14 7.79 0.47
C TRP A 57 -3.12 7.75 1.66
N ASP A 58 -3.68 8.88 2.02
CA ASP A 58 -4.53 8.99 3.21
C ASP A 58 -5.91 9.57 2.91
N TYR A 59 -6.39 9.45 1.68
CA TYR A 59 -7.60 10.18 1.31
C TYR A 59 -8.89 9.57 1.86
N SER A 60 -8.89 8.36 2.37
CA SER A 60 -10.08 7.78 2.98
C SER A 60 -9.71 6.74 4.03
N ARG A 61 -10.67 6.47 4.94
CA ARG A 61 -10.49 5.43 5.97
C ARG A 61 -10.35 4.05 5.34
N THR A 62 -11.11 3.76 4.31
CA THR A 62 -11.03 2.48 3.62
C THR A 62 -9.66 2.28 3.01
N THR A 63 -9.14 3.31 2.34
CA THR A 63 -7.80 3.24 1.76
C THR A 63 -6.74 3.00 2.84
N LEU A 64 -6.83 3.71 3.96
CA LEU A 64 -5.89 3.54 5.06
C LEU A 64 -5.95 2.14 5.65
N LYS A 65 -7.15 1.59 5.82
CA LYS A 65 -7.32 0.24 6.35
C LYS A 65 -6.57 -0.80 5.53
N TYR A 66 -6.71 -0.74 4.22
CA TYR A 66 -6.04 -1.69 3.34
C TYR A 66 -4.56 -1.34 3.13
N LEU A 67 -4.19 -0.07 3.28
CA LEU A 67 -2.79 0.32 3.27
C LEU A 67 -2.04 -0.32 4.45
N TYR A 68 -2.61 -0.28 5.64
CA TYR A 68 -1.98 -0.92 6.80
C TYR A 68 -1.76 -2.40 6.56
N ASP A 69 -2.74 -3.06 5.94
CA ASP A 69 -2.63 -4.46 5.60
C ASP A 69 -1.56 -4.71 4.54
N PHE A 70 -1.49 -3.83 3.54
CA PHE A 70 -0.52 -3.93 2.46
C PHE A 70 0.92 -3.83 2.98
N ILE A 71 1.17 -2.88 3.89
CA ILE A 71 2.52 -2.70 4.45
C ILE A 71 2.77 -3.57 5.67
N ASN A 72 1.79 -4.35 6.07
CA ASN A 72 1.90 -5.35 7.12
C ASN A 72 2.29 -4.77 8.48
N ILE A 73 1.64 -3.68 8.86
CA ILE A 73 1.85 -3.06 10.17
C ILE A 73 1.09 -3.84 11.24
N ASN A 74 1.74 -4.02 12.39
CA ASN A 74 1.11 -4.65 13.54
C ASN A 74 -0.15 -3.88 13.94
N HIS A 75 -1.21 -4.60 14.31
CA HIS A 75 -2.50 -3.98 14.66
C HIS A 75 -2.40 -2.89 15.71
N ARG A 76 -1.48 -3.03 16.66
CA ARG A 76 -1.27 -2.04 17.72
C ARG A 76 -0.75 -0.71 17.19
N HIS A 77 -0.16 -0.71 16.00
CA HIS A 77 0.48 0.46 15.43
C HIS A 77 -0.21 0.98 14.19
N ARG A 78 -1.44 0.54 13.94
CA ARG A 78 -2.21 0.94 12.76
C ARG A 78 -2.87 2.29 13.02
N SER A 79 -2.15 3.35 12.69
CA SER A 79 -2.68 4.70 12.78
C SER A 79 -1.98 5.60 11.77
N LYS A 80 -2.70 6.64 11.36
CA LYS A 80 -2.12 7.65 10.47
C LYS A 80 -0.90 8.31 11.10
N LYS A 81 -0.95 8.53 12.41
CA LYS A 81 0.16 9.12 13.15
C LYS A 81 1.44 8.31 13.00
N ASN A 82 1.34 6.98 13.08
CA ASN A 82 2.52 6.13 12.93
C ASN A 82 3.06 6.15 11.51
N ILE A 83 2.18 6.22 10.51
CA ILE A 83 2.62 6.37 9.12
C ILE A 83 3.36 7.70 8.94
N LEU A 84 2.81 8.79 9.50
CA LEU A 84 3.46 10.10 9.40
C LEU A 84 4.84 10.10 10.06
N LYS A 85 4.98 9.38 11.16
CA LYS A 85 6.28 9.26 11.81
C LYS A 85 7.29 8.53 10.92
N LEU A 86 6.86 7.46 10.26
CA LEU A 86 7.73 6.72 9.34
C LEU A 86 8.14 7.58 8.15
N ILE A 87 7.24 8.43 7.68
CA ILE A 87 7.56 9.38 6.61
C ILE A 87 8.58 10.41 7.11
N GLN A 88 8.37 10.92 8.30
CA GLN A 88 9.29 11.90 8.91
C GLN A 88 10.68 11.30 9.11
N ASP A 89 10.75 10.04 9.50
CA ASP A 89 12.00 9.32 9.72
C ASP A 89 12.63 8.83 8.42
N LYS A 90 12.01 9.15 7.29
CA LYS A 90 12.48 8.76 5.94
C LYS A 90 12.51 7.25 5.72
N GLN A 91 11.73 6.51 6.48
CA GLN A 91 11.52 5.09 6.25
C GLN A 91 10.52 4.86 5.11
N ILE A 92 9.62 5.81 4.90
CA ILE A 92 8.65 5.82 3.82
C ILE A 92 8.84 7.09 3.01
N ILE A 93 8.80 6.96 1.69
CA ILE A 93 9.01 8.08 0.77
C ILE A 93 7.67 8.47 0.16
N LEU A 94 7.34 9.77 0.20
CA LEU A 94 6.19 10.30 -0.51
C LEU A 94 6.62 10.72 -1.92
N THR A 95 5.88 10.27 -2.91
CA THR A 95 6.16 10.61 -4.30
C THR A 95 4.90 10.47 -5.12
N ASN A 96 4.93 10.94 -6.35
CA ASN A 96 3.79 10.77 -7.26
C ASN A 96 3.85 9.38 -7.88
N LEU A 97 2.84 8.56 -7.60
CA LEU A 97 2.72 7.21 -8.15
C LEU A 97 1.69 7.11 -9.27
N ASN A 98 1.02 8.20 -9.60
CA ASN A 98 -0.06 8.19 -10.60
C ASN A 98 0.27 8.97 -11.87
#